data_26493cf0ff514416bd02378ad484d48a
#
_entry.id   26493cf0ff514416bd02378ad484d48a
#
_cell.length_a   1.000
_cell.length_b   1.000
_cell.length_c   1.000
_cell.angle_alpha   90.00
_cell.angle_beta   90.00
_cell.angle_gamma   90.00
#
_symmetry.space_group_name_H-M   'P 1'
#
loop_
_entity.id
_entity.type
_entity.pdbx_description
1 polymer ?
#
loop_
_entity_poly.entity_id
_entity_poly.type
_entity_poly.pdbx_seq_one_letter_code
_entity_poly.pdbx_strand_id
1 'polypeptide(L)'
;MEHITLFTDILPEEQERMRVCFKVREEIFQNGETIMEYSCSMKKIGLIQEGRAVLYCCDEDGNEYVIDELNQDSVFGEPFLLPSDAQHYYACAATQTKVLFIDYEHVIKRCENACHHHSQMVSNLLQMIALRSRQQTDRIYMLSRSSTRKKLMAYLHSLYADDKYLRTHAAFPMRAQAV
;
A
#
# COMPACT_ATOMS: atom_id res chain seq x y z
N MET A 1 15.94 2.92 3.20
CA MET A 1 15.26 1.60 3.25
C MET A 1 15.33 1.03 1.85
N GLU A 2 15.67 -0.24 1.70
CA GLU A 2 15.62 -0.91 0.40
C GLU A 2 14.18 -0.90 -0.10
N HIS A 3 14.02 -0.56 -1.37
CA HIS A 3 12.70 -0.51 -2.01
C HIS A 3 12.29 -1.94 -2.35
N ILE A 4 11.40 -2.51 -1.56
CA ILE A 4 10.91 -3.88 -1.75
C ILE A 4 9.72 -3.84 -2.70
N THR A 5 9.84 -4.55 -3.80
CA THR A 5 8.75 -4.77 -4.76
C THR A 5 8.30 -6.24 -4.71
N LEU A 6 7.18 -6.54 -5.33
CA LEU A 6 6.67 -7.91 -5.41
C LEU A 6 7.68 -8.90 -6.04
N PHE A 7 8.51 -8.41 -6.96
CA PHE A 7 9.46 -9.19 -7.73
C PHE A 7 10.94 -9.01 -7.29
N THR A 8 11.16 -8.42 -6.11
CA THR A 8 12.51 -8.31 -5.54
C THR A 8 13.16 -9.68 -5.44
N ASP A 9 14.42 -9.81 -5.89
CA ASP A 9 15.20 -11.05 -5.94
C ASP A 9 14.61 -12.17 -6.81
N ILE A 10 13.74 -11.81 -7.78
CA ILE A 10 13.17 -12.73 -8.75
C ILE A 10 13.66 -12.36 -10.15
N LEU A 11 14.26 -13.30 -10.86
CA LEU A 11 14.78 -13.08 -12.21
C LEU A 11 13.65 -12.76 -13.20
N PRO A 12 13.86 -11.86 -14.18
CA PRO A 12 12.83 -11.47 -15.15
C PRO A 12 12.15 -12.64 -15.88
N GLU A 13 12.93 -13.66 -16.23
CA GLU A 13 12.42 -14.87 -16.90
C GLU A 13 11.46 -15.68 -16.03
N GLU A 14 11.60 -15.57 -14.72
CA GLU A 14 10.78 -16.26 -13.74
C GLU A 14 9.56 -15.44 -13.35
N GLN A 15 9.64 -14.11 -13.43
CA GLN A 15 8.50 -13.22 -13.18
C GLN A 15 7.32 -13.55 -14.09
N GLU A 16 7.59 -13.84 -15.38
CA GLU A 16 6.53 -14.18 -16.33
C GLU A 16 5.83 -15.50 -15.98
N ARG A 17 6.59 -16.51 -15.57
CA ARG A 17 6.04 -17.77 -15.08
C ARG A 17 5.19 -17.58 -13.82
N MET A 18 5.62 -16.69 -12.94
CA MET A 18 4.91 -16.38 -11.71
C MET A 18 3.63 -15.62 -11.97
N ARG A 19 3.59 -14.72 -12.94
CA ARG A 19 2.37 -14.03 -13.38
C ARG A 19 1.27 -15.05 -13.74
N VAL A 20 1.65 -16.13 -14.41
CA VAL A 20 0.72 -17.22 -14.75
C VAL A 20 0.30 -17.99 -13.51
N CYS A 21 1.23 -18.39 -12.63
CA CYS A 21 0.95 -19.17 -11.42
C CYS A 21 0.02 -18.44 -10.45
N PHE A 22 0.22 -17.14 -10.26
CA PHE A 22 -0.59 -16.31 -9.36
C PHE A 22 -1.79 -15.68 -10.05
N LYS A 23 -2.02 -16.00 -11.33
CA LYS A 23 -3.07 -15.38 -12.17
C LYS A 23 -3.07 -13.85 -12.07
N VAL A 24 -1.87 -13.28 -12.11
CA VAL A 24 -1.72 -11.83 -12.06
C VAL A 24 -2.42 -11.22 -13.25
N ARG A 25 -3.32 -10.28 -13.00
CA ARG A 25 -3.99 -9.47 -14.01
C ARG A 25 -3.47 -8.05 -13.93
N GLU A 26 -3.22 -7.48 -15.09
CA GLU A 26 -2.80 -6.10 -15.21
C GLU A 26 -3.96 -5.31 -15.80
N GLU A 27 -4.35 -4.24 -15.13
CA GLU A 27 -5.45 -3.37 -15.55
C GLU A 27 -5.01 -1.90 -15.47
N ILE A 28 -5.48 -1.08 -16.40
CA ILE A 28 -5.18 0.35 -16.44
C ILE A 28 -6.47 1.12 -16.21
N PHE A 29 -6.41 2.07 -15.27
CA PHE A 29 -7.52 2.92 -14.88
C PHE A 29 -7.19 4.38 -15.22
N GLN A 30 -8.18 5.12 -15.72
CA GLN A 30 -8.05 6.55 -15.96
C GLN A 30 -8.31 7.32 -14.66
N ASN A 31 -7.86 8.57 -14.61
CA ASN A 31 -8.13 9.46 -13.47
C ASN A 31 -9.63 9.52 -13.18
N GLY A 32 -10.01 9.29 -11.93
CA GLY A 32 -11.38 9.27 -11.45
C GLY A 32 -12.10 7.92 -11.57
N GLU A 33 -11.50 6.91 -12.21
CA GLU A 33 -12.11 5.58 -12.29
C GLU A 33 -11.95 4.81 -10.97
N THR A 34 -13.01 4.10 -10.57
CA THR A 34 -12.98 3.20 -9.43
C THR A 34 -12.16 1.95 -9.78
N ILE A 35 -11.07 1.75 -9.06
CA ILE A 35 -10.18 0.60 -9.23
C ILE A 35 -10.79 -0.64 -8.57
N MET A 36 -11.34 -0.46 -7.38
CA MET A 36 -11.79 -1.57 -6.54
C MET A 36 -12.78 -1.08 -5.50
N GLU A 37 -13.95 -1.73 -5.43
CA GLU A 37 -14.86 -1.60 -4.31
C GLU A 37 -14.69 -2.79 -3.37
N TYR A 38 -14.60 -2.51 -2.08
CA TYR A 38 -14.37 -3.55 -1.09
C TYR A 38 -15.70 -4.15 -0.63
N SER A 39 -15.92 -5.38 -1.00
CA SER A 39 -17.07 -6.18 -0.54
C SER A 39 -16.59 -7.43 0.20
N CYS A 40 -17.43 -7.97 1.04
CA CYS A 40 -17.14 -9.18 1.82
C CYS A 40 -16.80 -10.45 0.97
N SER A 41 -16.97 -10.38 -0.35
CA SER A 41 -16.63 -11.47 -1.28
C SER A 41 -15.30 -11.27 -2.00
N MET A 42 -14.60 -10.14 -1.73
CA MET A 42 -13.38 -9.84 -2.45
C MET A 42 -12.18 -10.60 -1.90
N LYS A 43 -11.52 -11.33 -2.82
CA LYS A 43 -10.33 -12.12 -2.52
C LYS A 43 -9.15 -11.71 -3.40
N LYS A 44 -9.01 -10.42 -3.67
CA LYS A 44 -7.95 -9.89 -4.52
C LYS A 44 -7.10 -8.90 -3.74
N ILE A 45 -5.80 -8.93 -4.02
CA ILE A 45 -4.83 -7.94 -3.58
C ILE A 45 -4.45 -7.10 -4.80
N GLY A 46 -4.47 -5.78 -4.67
CA GLY A 46 -3.99 -4.85 -5.67
C GLY A 46 -2.60 -4.34 -5.33
N LEU A 47 -1.79 -4.12 -6.36
CA LEU A 47 -0.47 -3.47 -6.29
C LEU A 47 -0.41 -2.37 -7.33
N ILE A 48 -0.13 -1.15 -6.92
CA ILE A 48 0.09 -0.03 -7.84
C ILE A 48 1.45 -0.22 -8.52
N GLN A 49 1.46 -0.43 -9.84
CA GLN A 49 2.69 -0.46 -10.62
C GLN A 49 3.14 0.93 -11.06
N GLU A 50 2.19 1.73 -11.51
CA GLU A 50 2.42 3.09 -12.00
C GLU A 50 1.24 3.96 -11.62
N GLY A 51 1.48 5.27 -11.46
CA GLY A 51 0.44 6.23 -11.11
C GLY A 51 0.16 6.30 -9.61
N ARG A 52 -1.03 6.76 -9.26
CA ARG A 52 -1.49 6.95 -7.88
C ARG A 52 -2.98 6.69 -7.76
N ALA A 53 -3.39 6.17 -6.61
CA ALA A 53 -4.80 6.01 -6.25
C ALA A 53 -5.05 6.52 -4.83
N VAL A 54 -6.32 6.66 -4.48
CA VAL A 54 -6.76 7.07 -3.15
C VAL A 54 -7.76 6.05 -2.64
N LEU A 55 -7.59 5.63 -1.41
CA LEU A 55 -8.52 4.79 -0.68
C LEU A 55 -9.50 5.67 0.09
N TYR A 56 -10.77 5.50 -0.20
CA TYR A 56 -11.87 6.21 0.46
C TYR A 56 -12.68 5.27 1.36
N CYS A 57 -13.32 5.86 2.35
CA CYS A 57 -14.41 5.26 3.12
C CYS A 57 -15.64 6.15 2.99
N CYS A 58 -16.80 5.55 2.74
CA CYS A 58 -18.08 6.23 2.71
C CYS A 58 -18.87 5.88 3.98
N ASP A 59 -19.41 6.87 4.66
CA ASP A 59 -20.33 6.65 5.79
C ASP A 59 -21.78 6.44 5.32
N GLU A 60 -22.68 6.17 6.27
CA GLU A 60 -24.10 5.93 6.01
C GLU A 60 -24.82 7.18 5.46
N ASP A 61 -24.28 8.37 5.71
CA ASP A 61 -24.81 9.65 5.22
C ASP A 61 -24.26 10.00 3.82
N GLY A 62 -23.36 9.20 3.27
CA GLY A 62 -22.75 9.39 1.96
C GLY A 62 -21.55 10.36 1.97
N ASN A 63 -20.99 10.69 3.14
CA ASN A 63 -19.76 11.48 3.20
C ASN A 63 -18.55 10.60 2.91
N GLU A 64 -17.61 11.13 2.14
CA GLU A 64 -16.38 10.45 1.74
C GLU A 64 -15.19 10.93 2.56
N TYR A 65 -14.43 10.00 3.08
CA TYR A 65 -13.21 10.24 3.86
C TYR A 65 -12.01 9.59 3.20
N VAL A 66 -10.95 10.35 3.01
CA VAL A 66 -9.67 9.82 2.55
C VAL A 66 -9.03 9.02 3.68
N ILE A 67 -8.86 7.73 3.45
CA ILE A 67 -8.23 6.81 4.40
C ILE A 67 -6.74 6.71 4.15
N ASP A 68 -6.34 6.58 2.86
CA ASP A 68 -4.94 6.39 2.50
C ASP A 68 -4.65 6.87 1.07
N GLU A 69 -3.40 7.23 0.81
CA GLU A 69 -2.88 7.50 -0.53
C GLU A 69 -2.02 6.33 -0.98
N LEU A 70 -2.36 5.77 -2.13
CA LEU A 70 -1.71 4.62 -2.72
C LEU A 70 -0.77 5.09 -3.84
N ASN A 71 0.51 5.11 -3.55
CA ASN A 71 1.55 5.45 -4.50
C ASN A 71 2.10 4.19 -5.17
N GLN A 72 3.04 4.37 -6.10
CA GLN A 72 3.76 3.24 -6.72
C GLN A 72 4.28 2.28 -5.65
N ASP A 73 4.16 0.99 -5.91
CA ASP A 73 4.49 -0.15 -5.04
C ASP A 73 3.62 -0.26 -3.77
N SER A 74 2.56 0.54 -3.65
CA SER A 74 1.57 0.32 -2.58
C SER A 74 0.76 -0.93 -2.83
N VAL A 75 0.64 -1.77 -1.79
CA VAL A 75 -0.29 -2.90 -1.73
C VAL A 75 -1.60 -2.43 -1.13
N PHE A 76 -2.73 -2.90 -1.62
CA PHE A 76 -4.06 -2.57 -1.10
C PHE A 76 -5.03 -3.73 -1.27
N GLY A 77 -6.13 -3.72 -0.52
CA GLY A 77 -7.15 -4.79 -0.54
C GLY A 77 -6.95 -5.85 0.53
N GLU A 78 -5.75 -5.99 1.09
CA GLU A 78 -5.41 -7.01 2.08
C GLU A 78 -6.26 -7.00 3.35
N PRO A 79 -6.71 -5.85 3.91
CA PRO A 79 -7.56 -5.87 5.11
C PRO A 79 -8.94 -6.50 4.86
N PHE A 80 -9.38 -6.54 3.61
CA PHE A 80 -10.71 -6.99 3.19
C PHE A 80 -10.72 -8.43 2.64
N LEU A 81 -9.62 -9.14 2.79
CA LEU A 81 -9.55 -10.59 2.52
C LEU A 81 -10.33 -11.39 3.56
N LEU A 82 -10.59 -10.80 4.71
CA LEU A 82 -11.44 -11.36 5.76
C LEU A 82 -12.82 -10.70 5.72
N PRO A 83 -13.90 -11.44 6.04
CA PRO A 83 -15.23 -10.85 6.12
C PRO A 83 -15.27 -9.68 7.11
N SER A 84 -15.85 -8.58 6.68
CA SER A 84 -16.06 -7.39 7.50
C SER A 84 -17.48 -6.89 7.28
N ASP A 85 -18.18 -6.59 8.36
CA ASP A 85 -19.56 -6.03 8.33
C ASP A 85 -19.56 -4.52 8.05
N ALA A 86 -18.41 -3.95 7.75
CA ALA A 86 -18.21 -2.54 7.83
C ALA A 86 -18.27 -1.84 6.48
N GLN A 87 -18.70 -0.60 6.57
CA GLN A 87 -18.42 0.59 5.75
C GLN A 87 -17.99 0.34 4.29
N HIS A 88 -18.50 1.15 3.41
CA HIS A 88 -18.14 1.11 1.99
C HIS A 88 -16.76 1.72 1.76
N TYR A 89 -15.76 0.88 1.59
CA TYR A 89 -14.43 1.29 1.16
C TYR A 89 -14.29 1.09 -0.35
N TYR A 90 -13.60 2.02 -1.01
CA TYR A 90 -13.23 1.87 -2.41
C TYR A 90 -11.92 2.58 -2.71
N ALA A 91 -11.20 2.09 -3.71
CA ALA A 91 -10.01 2.72 -4.24
C ALA A 91 -10.33 3.37 -5.59
N CYS A 92 -9.91 4.61 -5.78
CA CYS A 92 -10.12 5.39 -6.99
C CYS A 92 -8.78 5.87 -7.55
N ALA A 93 -8.62 5.82 -8.87
CA ALA A 93 -7.42 6.31 -9.55
C ALA A 93 -7.33 7.85 -9.47
N ALA A 94 -6.24 8.37 -8.93
CA ALA A 94 -5.97 9.81 -8.85
C ALA A 94 -5.16 10.35 -10.04
N THR A 95 -4.60 9.44 -10.84
CA THR A 95 -3.94 9.68 -12.12
C THR A 95 -4.25 8.50 -13.03
N GLN A 96 -3.75 8.47 -14.27
CA GLN A 96 -3.70 7.20 -14.99
C GLN A 96 -2.88 6.21 -14.15
N THR A 97 -3.50 5.10 -13.77
CA THR A 97 -2.94 4.16 -12.79
C THR A 97 -2.96 2.75 -13.34
N LYS A 98 -1.81 2.11 -13.28
CA LYS A 98 -1.62 0.71 -13.67
C LYS A 98 -1.56 -0.15 -12.43
N VAL A 99 -2.43 -1.15 -12.34
CA VAL A 99 -2.60 -2.00 -11.17
C VAL A 99 -2.38 -3.45 -11.54
N LEU A 100 -1.62 -4.16 -10.72
CA LEU A 100 -1.56 -5.61 -10.71
C LEU A 100 -2.54 -6.17 -9.68
N PHE A 101 -3.43 -7.04 -10.10
CA PHE A 101 -4.30 -7.81 -9.23
C PHE A 101 -3.78 -9.23 -9.06
N ILE A 102 -3.73 -9.67 -7.81
CA ILE A 102 -3.34 -11.03 -7.43
C ILE A 102 -4.52 -11.66 -6.72
N ASP A 103 -4.90 -12.86 -7.13
CA ASP A 103 -5.93 -13.62 -6.46
C ASP A 103 -5.36 -14.24 -5.17
N TYR A 104 -5.94 -13.89 -4.02
CA TYR A 104 -5.51 -14.36 -2.70
C TYR A 104 -5.48 -15.90 -2.60
N GLU A 105 -6.42 -16.59 -3.22
CA GLU A 105 -6.44 -18.05 -3.19
C GLU A 105 -5.19 -18.66 -3.84
N HIS A 106 -4.63 -17.99 -4.84
CA HIS A 106 -3.39 -18.43 -5.47
C HIS A 106 -2.14 -18.10 -4.67
N VAL A 107 -2.20 -17.08 -3.80
CA VAL A 107 -1.11 -16.77 -2.86
C VAL A 107 -0.98 -17.84 -1.78
N ILE A 108 -2.11 -18.30 -1.22
CA ILE A 108 -2.10 -19.27 -0.10
C ILE A 108 -2.00 -20.74 -0.53
N LYS A 109 -2.39 -21.06 -1.76
CA LYS A 109 -2.26 -22.45 -2.26
C LYS A 109 -0.81 -22.77 -2.53
N ARG A 110 -0.34 -23.91 -2.04
CA ARG A 110 0.98 -24.43 -2.41
C ARG A 110 1.01 -24.67 -3.92
N CYS A 111 2.05 -24.14 -4.57
CA CYS A 111 2.33 -24.47 -5.95
C CYS A 111 2.64 -25.97 -6.05
N GLU A 112 1.94 -26.69 -6.94
CA GLU A 112 2.18 -28.13 -7.17
C GLU A 112 3.63 -28.43 -7.57
N ASN A 113 4.29 -27.44 -8.18
CA ASN A 113 5.69 -27.53 -8.62
C ASN A 113 6.71 -27.16 -7.53
N ALA A 114 6.29 -26.83 -6.29
CA ALA A 114 7.14 -26.45 -5.16
C ALA A 114 8.28 -25.47 -5.54
N CYS A 115 7.96 -24.48 -6.41
CA CYS A 115 9.00 -23.60 -6.95
C CYS A 115 9.52 -22.64 -5.88
N HIS A 116 10.84 -22.45 -5.84
CA HIS A 116 11.51 -21.53 -4.92
C HIS A 116 10.96 -20.09 -5.02
N HIS A 117 10.63 -19.68 -6.23
CA HIS A 117 10.14 -18.33 -6.53
C HIS A 117 8.77 -18.02 -5.94
N HIS A 118 7.89 -19.02 -5.79
CA HIS A 118 6.61 -18.86 -5.09
C HIS A 118 6.84 -18.39 -3.65
N SER A 119 7.75 -19.05 -2.95
CA SER A 119 8.14 -18.69 -1.57
C SER A 119 8.70 -17.27 -1.50
N GLN A 120 9.54 -16.88 -2.47
CA GLN A 120 10.12 -15.54 -2.53
C GLN A 120 9.06 -14.47 -2.75
N MET A 121 8.12 -14.67 -3.69
CA MET A 121 7.05 -13.72 -3.95
C MET A 121 6.12 -13.56 -2.75
N VAL A 122 5.75 -14.66 -2.07
CA VAL A 122 4.95 -14.60 -0.84
C VAL A 122 5.70 -13.86 0.26
N SER A 123 7.00 -14.08 0.40
CA SER A 123 7.86 -13.35 1.35
C SER A 123 7.88 -11.86 1.05
N ASN A 124 8.05 -11.48 -0.22
CA ASN A 124 8.04 -10.08 -0.66
C ASN A 124 6.70 -9.42 -0.36
N LEU A 125 5.59 -10.09 -0.70
CA LEU A 125 4.24 -9.60 -0.41
C LEU A 125 4.03 -9.40 1.10
N LEU A 126 4.45 -10.35 1.93
CA LEU A 126 4.36 -10.22 3.39
C LEU A 126 5.16 -9.02 3.91
N GLN A 127 6.37 -8.81 3.38
CA GLN A 127 7.19 -7.66 3.74
C GLN A 127 6.52 -6.33 3.33
N MET A 128 5.91 -6.26 2.14
CA MET A 128 5.18 -5.07 1.68
C MET A 128 3.97 -4.78 2.58
N ILE A 129 3.20 -5.81 2.98
CA ILE A 129 2.07 -5.68 3.92
C ILE A 129 2.57 -5.23 5.30
N ALA A 130 3.68 -5.79 5.78
CA ALA A 130 4.28 -5.40 7.07
C ALA A 130 4.76 -3.93 7.06
N LEU A 131 5.37 -3.48 5.96
CA LEU A 131 5.75 -2.07 5.79
C LEU A 131 4.54 -1.15 5.82
N ARG A 132 3.47 -1.51 5.13
CA ARG A 132 2.22 -0.74 5.14
C ARG A 132 1.60 -0.70 6.54
N SER A 133 1.51 -1.82 7.22
CA SER A 133 1.01 -1.89 8.61
C SER A 133 1.82 -0.98 9.54
N ARG A 134 3.14 -0.92 9.38
CA ARG A 134 4.00 0.01 10.12
C ARG A 134 3.67 1.46 9.82
N GLN A 135 3.53 1.84 8.55
CA GLN A 135 3.17 3.20 8.15
C GLN A 135 1.82 3.64 8.74
N GLN A 136 0.83 2.74 8.74
CA GLN A 136 -0.46 2.98 9.37
C GLN A 136 -0.33 3.16 10.89
N THR A 137 0.50 2.35 11.55
CA THR A 137 0.78 2.47 12.99
C THR A 137 1.44 3.81 13.31
N ASP A 138 2.41 4.24 12.51
CA ASP A 138 3.09 5.54 12.66
C ASP A 138 2.09 6.70 12.46
N ARG A 139 1.16 6.58 11.50
CA ARG A 139 0.08 7.55 11.30
C ARG A 139 -0.86 7.63 12.50
N ILE A 140 -1.29 6.49 13.03
CA ILE A 140 -2.11 6.43 14.26
C ILE A 140 -1.37 7.10 15.41
N TYR A 141 -0.09 6.81 15.60
CA TYR A 141 0.74 7.43 16.63
C TYR A 141 0.81 8.95 16.49
N MET A 142 0.97 9.47 15.27
CA MET A 142 0.94 10.92 15.02
C MET A 142 -0.42 11.53 15.37
N LEU A 143 -1.52 10.88 14.96
CA LEU A 143 -2.87 11.38 15.18
C LEU A 143 -3.32 11.28 16.65
N SER A 144 -2.76 10.38 17.45
CA SER A 144 -3.06 10.22 18.87
C SER A 144 -2.39 11.26 19.78
N ARG A 145 -1.55 12.15 19.23
CA ARG A 145 -0.95 13.25 20.02
C ARG A 145 -2.01 14.19 20.59
N SER A 146 -1.77 14.67 21.82
CA SER A 146 -2.75 15.42 22.61
C SER A 146 -3.11 16.82 22.11
N SER A 147 -2.34 17.41 21.18
CA SER A 147 -2.61 18.73 20.64
C SER A 147 -2.33 18.81 19.14
N THR A 148 -3.05 19.70 18.42
CA THR A 148 -2.84 19.96 16.99
C THR A 148 -1.40 20.35 16.67
N ARG A 149 -0.78 21.15 17.52
CA ARG A 149 0.64 21.53 17.37
C ARG A 149 1.55 20.30 17.41
N LYS A 150 1.32 19.39 18.36
CA LYS A 150 2.11 18.13 18.46
C LYS A 150 1.86 17.19 17.30
N LYS A 151 0.62 17.12 16.79
CA LYS A 151 0.29 16.34 15.59
C LYS A 151 1.03 16.89 14.38
N LEU A 152 0.96 18.22 14.16
CA LEU A 152 1.63 18.88 13.04
C LEU A 152 3.16 18.69 13.11
N MET A 153 3.76 18.88 14.29
CA MET A 153 5.21 18.68 14.46
C MET A 153 5.63 17.24 14.20
N ALA A 154 4.84 16.25 14.63
CA ALA A 154 5.11 14.84 14.36
C ALA A 154 5.01 14.53 12.86
N TYR A 155 4.04 15.09 12.16
CA TYR A 155 3.89 14.98 10.72
C TYR A 155 5.08 15.60 9.96
N LEU A 156 5.44 16.81 10.27
CA LEU A 156 6.60 17.48 9.65
C LEU A 156 7.91 16.72 9.90
N HIS A 157 8.05 16.14 11.09
CA HIS A 157 9.22 15.33 11.42
C HIS A 157 9.24 14.02 10.62
N SER A 158 8.07 13.38 10.37
CA SER A 158 8.01 12.18 9.53
C SER A 158 8.39 12.49 8.09
N LEU A 159 7.89 13.58 7.51
CA LEU A 159 8.27 14.03 6.16
C LEU A 159 9.78 14.28 6.04
N TYR A 160 10.38 14.90 7.06
CA TYR A 160 11.83 15.13 7.10
C TYR A 160 12.62 13.81 7.22
N ALA A 161 12.09 12.84 7.96
CA ALA A 161 12.74 11.54 8.15
C ALA A 161 12.66 10.66 6.90
N ASP A 162 11.58 10.74 6.13
CA ASP A 162 11.36 9.97 4.89
C ASP A 162 12.11 10.57 3.70
N ASP A 163 12.37 11.87 3.70
CA ASP A 163 13.08 12.53 2.61
C ASP A 163 14.61 12.35 2.75
N LYS A 164 15.12 11.33 2.08
CA LYS A 164 16.55 11.07 1.95
C LYS A 164 17.31 12.27 1.36
N TYR A 165 16.64 13.07 0.55
CA TYR A 165 17.23 14.23 -0.11
C TYR A 165 17.44 15.39 0.89
N LEU A 166 16.52 15.61 1.80
CA LEU A 166 16.65 16.60 2.86
C LEU A 166 17.74 16.21 3.89
N ARG A 167 17.94 14.93 4.12
CA ARG A 167 19.03 14.45 5.01
C ARG A 167 20.42 14.76 4.49
N THR A 168 20.60 14.90 3.18
CA THR A 168 21.90 15.14 2.56
C THR A 168 22.17 16.60 2.26
N HIS A 169 21.15 17.47 2.16
CA HIS A 169 21.30 18.83 1.62
C HIS A 169 20.73 19.95 2.49
N ALA A 170 19.96 19.66 3.53
CA ALA A 170 19.44 20.68 4.43
C ALA A 170 20.08 20.57 5.81
N ALA A 171 21.23 21.22 5.96
CA ALA A 171 21.68 21.67 7.27
C ALA A 171 20.73 22.77 7.76
N PHE A 172 19.54 22.39 8.23
CA PHE A 172 18.66 23.29 8.94
C PHE A 172 18.95 23.15 10.44
N PRO A 173 19.56 24.13 11.08
CA PRO A 173 19.81 24.06 12.51
C PRO A 173 18.50 24.24 13.27
N MET A 174 17.82 23.16 13.60
CA MET A 174 16.77 23.21 14.61
C MET A 174 17.42 23.35 15.97
N ARG A 175 17.73 24.59 16.36
CA ARG A 175 17.95 24.91 17.77
C ARG A 175 16.62 24.72 18.49
N ALA A 176 16.52 23.63 19.24
CA ALA A 176 15.54 23.50 20.30
C ALA A 176 15.85 24.59 21.33
N GLN A 177 15.10 25.68 21.32
CA GLN A 177 15.04 26.56 22.49
C GLN A 177 14.10 25.88 23.48
N ALA A 178 14.70 25.28 24.53
CA ALA A 178 14.04 24.97 25.76
C ALA A 178 13.52 26.28 26.39
N VAL A 179 12.23 26.36 26.65
CA VAL A 179 11.58 27.18 27.67
C VAL A 179 10.59 26.27 28.40
#